data_b83fde1e1ad2e169c44107e66d54f842
#
_entry.id   b83fde1e1ad2e169c44107e66d54f842
#
_cell.length_a   1.000
_cell.length_b   1.000
_cell.length_c   1.000
_cell.angle_alpha   90.00
_cell.angle_beta   90.00
_cell.angle_gamma   90.00
#
_symmetry.space_group_name_H-M   'P 1'
#
loop_
_entity.id
_entity.type
_entity.pdbx_description
1 polymer ?
#
loop_
_entity_poly.entity_id
_entity_poly.type
_entity_poly.pdbx_seq_one_letter_code
_entity_poly.pdbx_strand_id
1 'polypeptide(L)'
;AAVRPGTLITDAGSTKASIVAAWERGRKKRHGRFVGSHPLAGSHRRGPEASDPELFVGRVAIVTPSTATPTEDVEAVAGLWSSLGSTVYVMNPREHDKLLAATSHAPHAIAAAVAAATPPAALPFAATGWRDTTRIAAGDAELWADILLDNAGPLATALARIATVSERILTAIEAGDRRRLVTLLKN
;
A
#
# COMPACT_ATOMS: atom_id res chain seq x y z
N ALA A 1 3.77 -20.40 -18.09
CA ALA A 1 2.97 -20.48 -19.33
C ALA A 1 3.59 -19.57 -20.38
N ALA A 2 3.65 -20.01 -21.64
CA ALA A 2 4.11 -19.17 -22.74
C ALA A 2 3.04 -18.14 -23.06
N VAL A 3 3.42 -16.86 -22.99
CA VAL A 3 2.56 -15.74 -23.36
C VAL A 3 2.67 -15.55 -24.88
N ARG A 4 1.54 -15.33 -25.55
CA ARG A 4 1.55 -15.05 -27.00
C ARG A 4 2.30 -13.76 -27.29
N PRO A 5 3.00 -13.67 -28.43
CA PRO A 5 3.63 -12.43 -28.86
C PRO A 5 2.59 -11.29 -28.87
N GLY A 6 2.98 -10.11 -28.34
CA GLY A 6 2.13 -8.94 -28.29
C GLY A 6 1.05 -8.91 -27.20
N THR A 7 0.93 -9.94 -26.37
CA THR A 7 -0.01 -9.89 -25.23
C THR A 7 0.37 -8.78 -24.27
N LEU A 8 -0.60 -7.93 -23.92
CA LEU A 8 -0.46 -6.94 -22.85
C LEU A 8 -0.75 -7.62 -21.51
N ILE A 9 0.18 -7.45 -20.58
CA ILE A 9 0.16 -8.01 -19.24
C ILE A 9 0.11 -6.86 -18.23
N THR A 10 -0.70 -6.99 -17.22
CA THR A 10 -0.69 -6.10 -16.05
C THR A 10 -0.74 -6.94 -14.78
N ASP A 11 -0.51 -6.32 -13.62
CA ASP A 11 -0.61 -6.93 -12.31
C ASP A 11 -1.50 -6.11 -11.38
N ALA A 12 -1.75 -6.63 -10.18
CA ALA A 12 -2.50 -5.95 -9.13
C ALA A 12 -1.73 -5.94 -7.79
N GLY A 13 -0.40 -6.12 -7.84
CA GLY A 13 0.44 -6.20 -6.65
C GLY A 13 0.53 -4.90 -5.87
N SER A 14 0.83 -5.00 -4.58
CA SER A 14 0.86 -3.85 -3.65
C SER A 14 2.14 -3.00 -3.78
N THR A 15 3.21 -3.54 -4.36
CA THR A 15 4.48 -2.86 -4.62
C THR A 15 4.78 -2.84 -6.12
N LYS A 16 5.45 -1.82 -6.62
CA LYS A 16 5.60 -1.62 -8.07
C LYS A 16 7.05 -1.55 -8.55
N ALA A 17 7.95 -0.93 -7.78
CA ALA A 17 9.31 -0.68 -8.27
C ALA A 17 10.07 -1.97 -8.58
N SER A 18 9.99 -2.98 -7.71
CA SER A 18 10.64 -4.27 -7.87
C SER A 18 10.10 -5.04 -9.07
N ILE A 19 8.77 -5.08 -9.22
CA ILE A 19 8.05 -5.81 -10.27
C ILE A 19 8.39 -5.22 -11.65
N VAL A 20 8.26 -3.89 -11.79
CA VAL A 20 8.57 -3.20 -13.05
C VAL A 20 10.06 -3.36 -13.41
N ALA A 21 10.96 -3.21 -12.41
CA ALA A 21 12.39 -3.43 -12.64
C ALA A 21 12.71 -4.89 -13.02
N ALA A 22 12.04 -5.85 -12.43
CA ALA A 22 12.22 -7.28 -12.78
C ALA A 22 11.73 -7.56 -14.20
N TRP A 23 10.64 -6.93 -14.63
CA TRP A 23 10.18 -7.02 -16.02
C TRP A 23 11.21 -6.42 -16.98
N GLU A 24 11.68 -5.20 -16.73
CA GLU A 24 12.62 -4.51 -17.61
C GLU A 24 13.96 -5.28 -17.78
N ARG A 25 14.48 -5.87 -16.70
CA ARG A 25 15.69 -6.74 -16.80
C ARG A 25 15.49 -7.95 -17.72
N GLY A 26 14.28 -8.50 -17.77
CA GLY A 26 13.94 -9.67 -18.58
C GLY A 26 13.37 -9.36 -19.97
N ARG A 27 13.11 -8.09 -20.29
CA ARG A 27 12.30 -7.65 -21.44
C ARG A 27 12.75 -8.21 -22.79
N LYS A 28 14.05 -8.24 -23.06
CA LYS A 28 14.59 -8.76 -24.34
C LYS A 28 14.33 -10.25 -24.59
N LYS A 29 13.99 -11.01 -23.56
CA LYS A 29 13.73 -12.46 -23.61
C LYS A 29 12.24 -12.79 -23.55
N ARG A 30 11.35 -11.78 -23.53
CA ARG A 30 9.91 -11.96 -23.34
C ARG A 30 9.14 -11.51 -24.56
N HIS A 31 8.04 -12.18 -24.87
CA HIS A 31 7.20 -11.91 -26.04
C HIS A 31 5.99 -11.01 -25.73
N GLY A 32 5.73 -10.72 -24.46
CA GLY A 32 4.64 -9.83 -24.02
C GLY A 32 5.06 -8.40 -23.80
N ARG A 33 4.09 -7.55 -23.52
CA ARG A 33 4.25 -6.17 -23.06
C ARG A 33 3.72 -6.10 -21.62
N PHE A 34 4.27 -5.24 -20.77
CA PHE A 34 3.86 -5.16 -19.38
C PHE A 34 3.70 -3.72 -18.92
N VAL A 35 2.61 -3.47 -18.22
CA VAL A 35 2.36 -2.22 -17.51
C VAL A 35 1.96 -2.58 -16.08
N GLY A 36 2.75 -2.15 -15.09
CA GLY A 36 2.43 -2.37 -13.70
C GLY A 36 1.16 -1.63 -13.30
N SER A 37 0.35 -2.23 -12.44
CA SER A 37 -0.78 -1.51 -11.83
C SER A 37 -1.06 -2.00 -10.41
N HIS A 38 -1.79 -1.19 -9.66
CA HIS A 38 -2.21 -1.50 -8.29
C HIS A 38 -3.58 -0.87 -8.02
N PRO A 39 -4.66 -1.65 -8.04
CA PRO A 39 -5.94 -1.18 -7.54
C PRO A 39 -5.90 -1.14 -6.01
N LEU A 40 -6.18 0.04 -5.43
CA LEU A 40 -6.26 0.22 -3.98
C LEU A 40 -7.61 -0.30 -3.47
N ALA A 41 -7.84 -1.57 -3.73
CA ALA A 41 -9.05 -2.29 -3.35
C ALA A 41 -8.67 -3.67 -2.85
N GLY A 42 -9.34 -4.14 -1.82
CA GLY A 42 -9.10 -5.45 -1.24
C GLY A 42 -10.00 -5.72 -0.05
N SER A 43 -10.07 -6.98 0.31
CA SER A 43 -10.80 -7.46 1.45
C SER A 43 -9.91 -8.43 2.24
N HIS A 44 -10.15 -8.54 3.54
CA HIS A 44 -9.56 -9.60 4.38
C HIS A 44 -10.14 -10.99 4.05
N ARG A 45 -11.24 -11.05 3.29
CA ARG A 45 -11.86 -12.29 2.84
C ARG A 45 -11.10 -12.85 1.64
N ARG A 46 -11.00 -14.19 1.56
CA ARG A 46 -10.28 -14.91 0.52
C ARG A 46 -11.20 -15.94 -0.16
N GLY A 47 -10.77 -16.36 -1.35
CA GLY A 47 -11.47 -17.38 -2.12
C GLY A 47 -12.55 -16.84 -3.05
N PRO A 48 -13.06 -17.69 -3.94
CA PRO A 48 -14.08 -17.30 -4.93
C PRO A 48 -15.38 -16.77 -4.29
N GLU A 49 -15.72 -17.27 -3.10
CA GLU A 49 -16.92 -16.87 -2.35
C GLU A 49 -16.84 -15.43 -1.82
N ALA A 50 -15.63 -14.84 -1.81
CA ALA A 50 -15.40 -13.44 -1.44
C ALA A 50 -15.40 -12.50 -2.65
N SER A 51 -15.71 -13.01 -3.84
CA SER A 51 -15.81 -12.25 -5.08
C SER A 51 -16.88 -11.16 -4.95
N ASP A 52 -16.51 -9.93 -5.36
CA ASP A 52 -17.40 -8.77 -5.36
C ASP A 52 -17.27 -8.07 -6.72
N PRO A 53 -18.32 -8.05 -7.54
CA PRO A 53 -18.28 -7.41 -8.85
C PRO A 53 -18.07 -5.89 -8.77
N GLU A 54 -18.39 -5.27 -7.63
CA GLU A 54 -18.24 -3.83 -7.39
C GLU A 54 -16.94 -3.49 -6.63
N LEU A 55 -16.03 -4.45 -6.44
CA LEU A 55 -14.80 -4.27 -5.64
C LEU A 55 -14.01 -3.02 -6.05
N PHE A 56 -14.00 -2.68 -7.31
CA PHE A 56 -13.21 -1.58 -7.87
C PHE A 56 -13.99 -0.27 -8.06
N VAL A 57 -15.31 -0.30 -7.90
CA VAL A 57 -16.17 0.88 -8.10
C VAL A 57 -15.83 1.97 -7.08
N GLY A 58 -15.51 3.18 -7.56
CA GLY A 58 -15.11 4.31 -6.74
C GLY A 58 -13.76 4.16 -6.05
N ARG A 59 -12.99 3.10 -6.32
CA ARG A 59 -11.64 2.89 -5.78
C ARG A 59 -10.59 3.55 -6.67
N VAL A 60 -9.45 3.82 -6.09
CA VAL A 60 -8.28 4.28 -6.84
C VAL A 60 -7.56 3.09 -7.45
N ALA A 61 -7.18 3.18 -8.72
CA ALA A 61 -6.22 2.28 -9.36
C ALA A 61 -5.01 3.09 -9.84
N ILE A 62 -3.81 2.62 -9.54
CA ILE A 62 -2.58 3.30 -9.93
C ILE A 62 -1.91 2.49 -11.03
N VAL A 63 -1.65 3.10 -12.17
CA VAL A 63 -0.92 2.54 -13.30
C VAL A 63 0.51 3.05 -13.26
N THR A 64 1.47 2.13 -13.34
CA THR A 64 2.89 2.45 -13.11
C THR A 64 3.76 1.99 -14.28
N PRO A 65 3.77 2.77 -15.39
CA PRO A 65 4.60 2.45 -16.55
C PRO A 65 6.08 2.62 -16.23
N SER A 66 6.93 1.88 -16.96
CA SER A 66 8.35 2.21 -17.09
C SER A 66 8.53 3.35 -18.09
N THR A 67 9.73 3.92 -18.15
CA THR A 67 10.08 4.94 -19.17
C THR A 67 10.07 4.39 -20.60
N ALA A 68 10.08 3.07 -20.76
CA ALA A 68 10.07 2.40 -22.05
C ALA A 68 8.68 1.83 -22.43
N THR A 69 7.66 2.08 -21.62
CA THR A 69 6.30 1.60 -21.87
C THR A 69 5.64 2.50 -22.92
N PRO A 70 5.10 1.94 -24.03
CA PRO A 70 4.33 2.70 -25.01
C PRO A 70 3.08 3.35 -24.39
N THR A 71 2.72 4.53 -24.88
CA THR A 71 1.55 5.28 -24.38
C THR A 71 0.25 4.50 -24.56
N GLU A 72 0.10 3.81 -25.70
CA GLU A 72 -1.07 2.97 -25.99
C GLU A 72 -1.27 1.84 -24.98
N ASP A 73 -0.18 1.28 -24.44
CA ASP A 73 -0.25 0.24 -23.41
C ASP A 73 -0.70 0.80 -22.06
N VAL A 74 -0.22 2.01 -21.73
CA VAL A 74 -0.65 2.72 -20.52
C VAL A 74 -2.14 3.04 -20.60
N GLU A 75 -2.60 3.57 -21.74
CA GLU A 75 -4.00 3.90 -21.99
C GLU A 75 -4.90 2.65 -21.93
N ALA A 76 -4.45 1.52 -22.48
CA ALA A 76 -5.19 0.27 -22.45
C ALA A 76 -5.38 -0.25 -21.02
N VAL A 77 -4.33 -0.22 -20.16
CA VAL A 77 -4.43 -0.65 -18.75
C VAL A 77 -5.24 0.37 -17.94
N ALA A 78 -5.07 1.67 -18.18
CA ALA A 78 -5.89 2.69 -17.55
C ALA A 78 -7.38 2.53 -17.91
N GLY A 79 -7.67 2.27 -19.19
CA GLY A 79 -9.03 2.00 -19.69
C GLY A 79 -9.65 0.76 -19.03
N LEU A 80 -8.87 -0.31 -18.82
CA LEU A 80 -9.32 -1.49 -18.08
C LEU A 80 -9.83 -1.11 -16.68
N TRP A 81 -9.00 -0.43 -15.88
CA TRP A 81 -9.39 -0.06 -14.52
C TRP A 81 -10.54 0.95 -14.48
N SER A 82 -10.58 1.89 -15.43
CA SER A 82 -11.69 2.82 -15.56
C SER A 82 -13.00 2.12 -15.92
N SER A 83 -12.98 1.11 -16.80
CA SER A 83 -14.16 0.32 -17.16
C SER A 83 -14.71 -0.51 -15.98
N LEU A 84 -13.87 -0.80 -15.00
CA LEU A 84 -14.25 -1.45 -13.74
C LEU A 84 -14.72 -0.44 -12.66
N GLY A 85 -14.86 0.83 -13.02
CA GLY A 85 -15.35 1.87 -12.11
C GLY A 85 -14.29 2.54 -11.24
N SER A 86 -12.99 2.29 -11.48
CA SER A 86 -11.92 2.92 -10.70
C SER A 86 -11.58 4.32 -11.18
N THR A 87 -11.15 5.19 -10.25
CA THR A 87 -10.44 6.42 -10.57
C THR A 87 -8.97 6.12 -10.79
N VAL A 88 -8.47 6.36 -12.01
CA VAL A 88 -7.11 5.97 -12.39
C VAL A 88 -6.12 7.11 -12.24
N TYR A 89 -4.97 6.81 -11.63
CA TYR A 89 -3.79 7.67 -11.59
C TYR A 89 -2.63 6.98 -12.30
N VAL A 90 -1.82 7.75 -13.02
CA VAL A 90 -0.60 7.25 -13.66
C VAL A 90 0.59 7.92 -12.99
N MET A 91 1.54 7.14 -12.52
CA MET A 91 2.76 7.66 -11.88
C MET A 91 3.94 6.72 -12.02
N ASN A 92 5.13 7.21 -11.67
CA ASN A 92 6.34 6.40 -11.65
C ASN A 92 6.25 5.29 -10.56
N PRO A 93 6.74 4.05 -10.83
CA PRO A 93 6.71 2.95 -9.86
C PRO A 93 7.35 3.27 -8.51
N ARG A 94 8.45 4.04 -8.49
CA ARG A 94 9.11 4.44 -7.24
C ARG A 94 8.33 5.50 -6.47
N GLU A 95 7.65 6.38 -7.18
CA GLU A 95 6.75 7.36 -6.57
C GLU A 95 5.56 6.67 -5.91
N HIS A 96 4.95 5.71 -6.62
CA HIS A 96 3.92 4.83 -6.07
C HIS A 96 4.38 4.22 -4.74
N ASP A 97 5.53 3.53 -4.72
CA ASP A 97 6.02 2.84 -3.54
C ASP A 97 6.31 3.81 -2.37
N LYS A 98 6.80 5.01 -2.67
CA LYS A 98 7.01 6.07 -1.66
C LYS A 98 5.69 6.58 -1.08
N LEU A 99 4.66 6.79 -1.89
CA LEU A 99 3.33 7.22 -1.44
C LEU A 99 2.67 6.13 -0.60
N LEU A 100 2.68 4.89 -1.08
CA LEU A 100 2.07 3.76 -0.37
C LEU A 100 2.83 3.40 0.92
N ALA A 101 4.13 3.65 0.99
CA ALA A 101 4.87 3.53 2.25
C ALA A 101 4.27 4.41 3.34
N ALA A 102 3.89 5.65 3.01
CA ALA A 102 3.35 6.60 3.98
C ALA A 102 1.85 6.40 4.26
N THR A 103 1.06 6.00 3.25
CA THR A 103 -0.42 6.00 3.33
C THR A 103 -1.03 4.62 3.57
N SER A 104 -0.25 3.56 3.42
CA SER A 104 -0.70 2.17 3.58
C SER A 104 0.25 1.34 4.44
N HIS A 105 1.53 1.23 4.06
CA HIS A 105 2.46 0.29 4.67
C HIS A 105 2.83 0.69 6.10
N ALA A 106 3.19 1.96 6.33
CA ALA A 106 3.50 2.44 7.68
C ALA A 106 2.26 2.42 8.60
N PRO A 107 1.06 2.87 8.18
CA PRO A 107 -0.17 2.66 8.96
C PRO A 107 -0.40 1.22 9.38
N HIS A 108 -0.19 0.24 8.48
CA HIS A 108 -0.33 -1.18 8.82
C HIS A 108 0.69 -1.63 9.88
N ALA A 109 1.97 -1.28 9.68
CA ALA A 109 3.02 -1.60 10.64
C ALA A 109 2.76 -0.98 12.03
N ILE A 110 2.28 0.27 12.08
CA ILE A 110 1.93 0.95 13.33
C ILE A 110 0.70 0.30 13.98
N ALA A 111 -0.32 -0.06 13.21
CA ALA A 111 -1.48 -0.79 13.73
C ALA A 111 -1.07 -2.12 14.39
N ALA A 112 -0.17 -2.87 13.74
CA ALA A 112 0.40 -4.10 14.29
C ALA A 112 1.21 -3.83 15.56
N ALA A 113 2.01 -2.75 15.60
CA ALA A 113 2.78 -2.37 16.76
C ALA A 113 1.88 -1.98 17.96
N VAL A 114 0.80 -1.22 17.71
CA VAL A 114 -0.18 -0.88 18.75
C VAL A 114 -0.85 -2.13 19.31
N ALA A 115 -1.26 -3.06 18.43
CA ALA A 115 -1.87 -4.32 18.86
C ALA A 115 -0.91 -5.15 19.71
N ALA A 116 0.35 -5.30 19.26
CA ALA A 116 1.38 -6.07 19.96
C ALA A 116 1.83 -5.44 21.29
N ALA A 117 1.82 -4.11 21.38
CA ALA A 117 2.20 -3.38 22.59
C ALA A 117 1.09 -3.32 23.65
N THR A 118 -0.15 -3.69 23.29
CA THR A 118 -1.28 -3.64 24.23
C THR A 118 -1.22 -4.82 25.19
N PRO A 119 -1.09 -4.58 26.52
CA PRO A 119 -1.07 -5.66 27.51
C PRO A 119 -2.36 -6.48 27.46
N PRO A 120 -2.30 -7.83 27.59
CA PRO A 120 -3.50 -8.68 27.60
C PRO A 120 -4.54 -8.25 28.62
N ALA A 121 -4.12 -7.76 29.78
CA ALA A 121 -5.02 -7.27 30.83
C ALA A 121 -5.82 -6.01 30.43
N ALA A 122 -5.35 -5.25 29.44
CA ALA A 122 -6.05 -4.07 28.93
C ALA A 122 -7.10 -4.40 27.85
N LEU A 123 -7.02 -5.56 27.20
CA LEU A 123 -7.91 -5.95 26.10
C LEU A 123 -9.41 -5.94 26.47
N PRO A 124 -9.85 -6.34 27.68
CA PRO A 124 -11.27 -6.22 28.04
C PRO A 124 -11.81 -4.79 28.01
N PHE A 125 -10.93 -3.78 28.06
CA PHE A 125 -11.28 -2.36 28.02
C PHE A 125 -11.07 -1.74 26.63
N ALA A 126 -10.71 -2.55 25.62
CA ALA A 126 -10.51 -2.10 24.24
C ALA A 126 -11.85 -1.68 23.62
N ALA A 127 -12.05 -0.37 23.52
CA ALA A 127 -13.23 0.25 22.91
C ALA A 127 -13.00 0.49 21.39
N THR A 128 -13.93 1.22 20.76
CA THR A 128 -13.92 1.50 19.31
C THR A 128 -12.62 2.10 18.83
N GLY A 129 -12.06 3.09 19.52
CA GLY A 129 -10.81 3.76 19.12
C GLY A 129 -9.63 2.79 18.96
N TRP A 130 -9.49 1.84 19.90
CA TRP A 130 -8.46 0.80 19.79
C TRP A 130 -8.72 -0.15 18.62
N ARG A 131 -9.98 -0.61 18.49
CA ARG A 131 -10.39 -1.55 17.43
C ARG A 131 -10.22 -0.94 16.04
N ASP A 132 -10.62 0.30 15.86
CA ASP A 132 -10.51 1.00 14.58
C ASP A 132 -9.03 1.19 14.20
N THR A 133 -8.17 1.58 15.15
CA THR A 133 -6.74 1.77 14.94
C THR A 133 -6.04 0.45 14.59
N THR A 134 -6.41 -0.65 15.23
CA THR A 134 -5.73 -1.95 15.06
C THR A 134 -6.39 -2.87 14.04
N ARG A 135 -7.57 -2.52 13.52
CA ARG A 135 -8.35 -3.35 12.61
C ARG A 135 -7.55 -3.90 11.43
N ILE A 136 -6.71 -3.06 10.82
CA ILE A 136 -5.91 -3.47 9.66
C ILE A 136 -4.78 -4.44 10.02
N ALA A 137 -4.35 -4.50 11.28
CA ALA A 137 -3.33 -5.45 11.75
C ALA A 137 -3.81 -6.92 11.70
N ALA A 138 -5.11 -7.17 11.53
CA ALA A 138 -5.66 -8.51 11.34
C ALA A 138 -5.43 -9.07 9.92
N GLY A 139 -4.76 -8.35 9.04
CA GLY A 139 -4.36 -8.80 7.72
C GLY A 139 -3.40 -10.00 7.78
N ASP A 140 -3.25 -10.69 6.64
CA ASP A 140 -2.33 -11.82 6.52
C ASP A 140 -0.88 -11.40 6.78
N ALA A 141 -0.28 -11.92 7.83
CA ALA A 141 1.05 -11.53 8.28
C ALA A 141 2.16 -11.88 7.27
N GLU A 142 2.06 -13.02 6.57
CA GLU A 142 3.03 -13.43 5.55
C GLU A 142 2.98 -12.48 4.34
N LEU A 143 1.77 -12.23 3.84
CA LEU A 143 1.59 -11.27 2.75
C LEU A 143 2.12 -9.87 3.11
N TRP A 144 1.82 -9.41 4.31
CA TRP A 144 2.29 -8.09 4.76
C TRP A 144 3.79 -8.04 4.99
N ALA A 145 4.40 -9.11 5.49
CA ALA A 145 5.86 -9.20 5.60
C ALA A 145 6.53 -9.03 4.23
N ASP A 146 6.03 -9.72 3.20
CA ASP A 146 6.53 -9.58 1.84
C ASP A 146 6.39 -8.15 1.31
N ILE A 147 5.21 -7.52 1.49
CA ILE A 147 4.96 -6.13 1.07
C ILE A 147 5.91 -5.15 1.77
N LEU A 148 6.07 -5.28 3.10
CA LEU A 148 6.90 -4.37 3.88
C LEU A 148 8.38 -4.52 3.53
N LEU A 149 8.85 -5.74 3.30
CA LEU A 149 10.23 -6.03 2.91
C LEU A 149 10.53 -5.57 1.48
N ASP A 150 9.60 -5.77 0.53
CA ASP A 150 9.78 -5.32 -0.84
C ASP A 150 9.84 -3.79 -0.96
N ASN A 151 9.17 -3.07 -0.06
CA ASN A 151 9.18 -1.61 0.02
C ASN A 151 10.00 -1.06 1.21
N ALA A 152 11.02 -1.78 1.69
CA ALA A 152 11.72 -1.51 2.94
C ALA A 152 12.33 -0.10 3.03
N GLY A 153 12.95 0.42 1.97
CA GLY A 153 13.60 1.74 1.98
C GLY A 153 12.61 2.90 2.22
N PRO A 154 11.60 3.06 1.36
CA PRO A 154 10.53 4.05 1.58
C PRO A 154 9.81 3.87 2.93
N LEU A 155 9.53 2.62 3.32
CA LEU A 155 8.88 2.31 4.59
C LEU A 155 9.72 2.74 5.80
N ALA A 156 11.02 2.43 5.82
CA ALA A 156 11.90 2.87 6.89
C ALA A 156 11.89 4.38 7.07
N THR A 157 11.88 5.12 5.96
CA THR A 157 11.75 6.60 5.98
C THR A 157 10.42 7.06 6.59
N ALA A 158 9.31 6.40 6.23
CA ALA A 158 7.99 6.73 6.75
C ALA A 158 7.89 6.43 8.25
N LEU A 159 8.37 5.26 8.69
CA LEU A 159 8.38 4.87 10.10
C LEU A 159 9.28 5.78 10.96
N ALA A 160 10.45 6.18 10.46
CA ALA A 160 11.32 7.13 11.16
C ALA A 160 10.63 8.48 11.41
N ARG A 161 9.83 8.97 10.45
CA ARG A 161 9.03 10.20 10.65
C ARG A 161 7.97 10.01 11.73
N ILE A 162 7.28 8.87 11.73
CA ILE A 162 6.27 8.56 12.76
C ILE A 162 6.93 8.47 14.13
N ALA A 163 8.07 7.80 14.25
CA ALA A 163 8.85 7.70 15.50
C ALA A 163 9.21 9.10 16.04
N THR A 164 9.73 9.97 15.17
CA THR A 164 10.05 11.35 15.55
C THR A 164 8.85 12.12 16.09
N VAL A 165 7.68 11.97 15.46
CA VAL A 165 6.46 12.62 15.96
C VAL A 165 6.02 12.02 17.29
N SER A 166 6.08 10.70 17.44
CA SER A 166 5.76 9.99 18.68
C SER A 166 6.66 10.41 19.85
N GLU A 167 7.97 10.56 19.61
CA GLU A 167 8.92 11.07 20.60
C GLU A 167 8.60 12.50 21.04
N ARG A 168 8.21 13.35 20.10
CA ARG A 168 7.80 14.74 20.41
C ARG A 168 6.53 14.78 21.26
N ILE A 169 5.58 13.89 21.00
CA ILE A 169 4.38 13.73 21.81
C ILE A 169 4.75 13.26 23.22
N LEU A 170 5.58 12.24 23.33
CA LEU A 170 6.06 11.72 24.61
C LEU A 170 6.75 12.83 25.43
N THR A 171 7.70 13.55 24.84
CA THR A 171 8.39 14.66 25.48
C THR A 171 7.43 15.74 26.00
N ALA A 172 6.39 16.06 25.21
CA ALA A 172 5.38 17.05 25.65
C ALA A 172 4.53 16.53 26.82
N ILE A 173 4.24 15.23 26.86
CA ILE A 173 3.52 14.57 27.96
C ILE A 173 4.39 14.61 29.23
N GLU A 174 5.66 14.20 29.16
CA GLU A 174 6.58 14.15 30.29
C GLU A 174 6.84 15.52 30.88
N ALA A 175 6.89 16.57 30.03
CA ALA A 175 7.06 17.96 30.45
C ALA A 175 5.75 18.62 30.97
N GLY A 176 4.59 17.96 30.87
CA GLY A 176 3.29 18.57 31.17
C GLY A 176 2.94 19.74 30.23
N ASP A 177 3.59 19.84 29.06
CA ASP A 177 3.40 20.94 28.12
C ASP A 177 2.10 20.75 27.29
N ARG A 178 0.98 21.13 27.90
CA ARG A 178 -0.34 21.06 27.26
C ARG A 178 -0.40 21.83 25.95
N ARG A 179 0.26 23.00 25.85
CA ARG A 179 0.20 23.84 24.65
C ARG A 179 0.88 23.14 23.47
N ARG A 180 2.05 22.61 23.70
CA ARG A 180 2.81 21.84 22.69
C ARG A 180 2.05 20.57 22.29
N LEU A 181 1.49 19.84 23.25
CA LEU A 181 0.70 18.64 23.00
C LEU A 181 -0.51 18.93 22.09
N VAL A 182 -1.28 19.99 22.42
CA VAL A 182 -2.41 20.41 21.56
C VAL A 182 -1.97 20.75 20.15
N THR A 183 -0.80 21.40 19.98
CA THR A 183 -0.27 21.70 18.65
C THR A 183 0.07 20.43 17.87
N LEU A 184 0.71 19.45 18.52
CA LEU A 184 1.07 18.16 17.88
C LEU A 184 -0.15 17.32 17.51
N LEU A 185 -1.24 17.41 18.26
CA LEU A 185 -2.46 16.64 18.00
C LEU A 185 -3.40 17.28 16.96
N LYS A 186 -3.16 18.54 16.57
CA LYS A 186 -3.96 19.24 15.55
C LYS A 186 -3.42 19.11 14.13
N ASN A 187 -2.23 18.58 13.96
CA ASN A 187 -1.57 18.35 12.66
C ASN A 187 -1.76 16.88 12.28
#